data_fde345235afaf118a4400f5117da2ee9
#
_entry.id   fde345235afaf118a4400f5117da2ee9
#
_cell.length_a   1.000
_cell.length_b   1.000
_cell.length_c   1.000
_cell.angle_alpha   90.00
_cell.angle_beta   90.00
_cell.angle_gamma   90.00
#
_symmetry.space_group_name_H-M   'P 1'
#
loop_
_entity.id
_entity.type
_entity.pdbx_description
1 polymer ?
#
loop_
_entity_poly.entity_id
_entity_poly.type
_entity_poly.pdbx_seq_one_letter_code
_entity_poly.pdbx_strand_id
1 'polypeptide(L)'
;ITGSIGVFGILPNFTPLATKMGIYTEQVKTHQNSANYSPFVPIDENFKAVTLEGVEHIYKTFVTHVAQGRKMSFAQVDAIAQGRVWTGSEALKIGLVDKIGGLDDAIAKAASLAKTKSYSTQNYPIYEKNFDDLFANLPFAKSKADFIKEEIGEENYRIMQEIKKLQARKGVQAILPFEINIH
;
A
#
# COMPACT_ATOMS: atom_id res chain seq x y z
N ILE A 1 -5.29 -15.67 10.49
CA ILE A 1 -3.85 -15.70 10.16
C ILE A 1 -3.17 -14.55 10.89
N THR A 2 -2.03 -14.83 11.52
CA THR A 2 -1.18 -13.85 12.22
C THR A 2 0.30 -14.26 12.13
N GLY A 3 1.19 -13.51 12.79
CA GLY A 3 2.63 -13.75 12.71
C GLY A 3 3.28 -12.85 11.66
N SER A 4 4.01 -13.45 10.72
CA SER A 4 4.82 -12.71 9.72
C SER A 4 5.81 -11.75 10.38
N ILE A 5 6.33 -12.15 11.56
CA ILE A 5 7.35 -11.37 12.28
C ILE A 5 8.67 -11.55 11.55
N GLY A 6 8.89 -10.68 10.57
CA GLY A 6 10.04 -10.75 9.68
C GLY A 6 10.16 -9.46 8.88
N VAL A 7 11.32 -9.27 8.27
CA VAL A 7 11.62 -8.13 7.40
C VAL A 7 12.31 -8.66 6.15
N PHE A 8 11.83 -8.26 4.99
CA PHE A 8 12.49 -8.57 3.73
C PHE A 8 12.29 -7.43 2.74
N GLY A 9 13.17 -7.35 1.77
CA GLY A 9 13.06 -6.43 0.64
C GLY A 9 13.46 -7.13 -0.65
N ILE A 10 12.84 -6.75 -1.76
CA ILE A 10 13.19 -7.24 -3.09
C ILE A 10 13.74 -6.07 -3.88
N LEU A 11 14.98 -6.20 -4.31
CA LEU A 11 15.68 -5.22 -5.13
C LEU A 11 15.94 -5.83 -6.52
N PRO A 12 15.06 -5.61 -7.51
CA PRO A 12 15.23 -6.15 -8.86
C PRO A 12 16.47 -5.54 -9.53
N ASN A 13 17.21 -6.34 -10.30
CA ASN A 13 18.34 -5.89 -11.11
C ASN A 13 18.09 -6.22 -12.58
N PHE A 14 17.75 -5.22 -13.37
CA PHE A 14 17.52 -5.35 -14.81
C PHE A 14 18.75 -4.96 -15.66
N THR A 15 19.89 -4.64 -15.05
CA THR A 15 21.12 -4.25 -15.78
C THR A 15 21.50 -5.27 -16.85
N PRO A 16 21.52 -6.61 -16.57
CA PRO A 16 21.90 -7.59 -17.59
C PRO A 16 20.92 -7.64 -18.77
N LEU A 17 19.63 -7.43 -18.51
CA LEU A 17 18.61 -7.40 -19.56
C LEU A 17 18.75 -6.11 -20.40
N ALA A 18 18.87 -4.97 -19.77
CA ALA A 18 19.07 -3.68 -20.44
C ALA A 18 20.29 -3.69 -21.36
N THR A 19 21.43 -4.21 -20.85
CA THR A 19 22.66 -4.35 -21.63
C THR A 19 22.47 -5.23 -22.86
N LYS A 20 21.74 -6.35 -22.76
CA LYS A 20 21.43 -7.21 -23.93
C LYS A 20 20.57 -6.50 -24.97
N MET A 21 19.76 -5.54 -24.56
CA MET A 21 18.94 -4.71 -25.45
C MET A 21 19.68 -3.49 -25.99
N GLY A 22 20.98 -3.32 -25.66
CA GLY A 22 21.77 -2.17 -26.07
C GLY A 22 21.50 -0.89 -25.26
N ILE A 23 20.82 -1.01 -24.10
CA ILE A 23 20.54 0.11 -23.19
C ILE A 23 21.60 0.13 -22.11
N TYR A 24 22.33 1.25 -22.05
CA TYR A 24 23.35 1.51 -21.03
C TYR A 24 22.90 2.68 -20.16
N THR A 25 23.10 2.53 -18.86
CA THR A 25 22.74 3.56 -17.87
C THR A 25 24.00 4.05 -17.19
N GLU A 26 24.08 5.36 -17.03
CA GLU A 26 25.13 6.02 -16.26
C GLU A 26 24.52 6.73 -15.06
N GLN A 27 25.27 6.82 -13.98
CA GLN A 27 24.84 7.47 -12.75
C GLN A 27 25.87 8.51 -12.34
N VAL A 28 25.45 9.76 -12.28
CA VAL A 28 26.27 10.86 -11.76
C VAL A 28 26.03 11.00 -10.27
N LYS A 29 27.11 10.95 -9.48
CA LYS A 29 27.07 11.00 -8.01
C LYS A 29 27.92 12.15 -7.51
N THR A 30 27.45 12.85 -6.51
CA THR A 30 28.23 13.87 -5.78
C THR A 30 29.13 13.21 -4.71
N HIS A 31 28.68 12.09 -4.15
CA HIS A 31 29.38 11.28 -3.15
C HIS A 31 29.08 9.81 -3.37
N GLN A 32 29.85 8.92 -2.76
CA GLN A 32 29.74 7.47 -2.95
C GLN A 32 28.31 6.95 -2.70
N ASN A 33 27.63 7.45 -1.67
CA ASN A 33 26.30 7.00 -1.25
C ASN A 33 25.20 8.03 -1.57
N SER A 34 25.44 8.99 -2.47
CA SER A 34 24.46 10.06 -2.75
C SER A 34 23.36 9.67 -3.74
N ALA A 35 23.50 8.54 -4.42
CA ALA A 35 22.49 8.07 -5.35
C ALA A 35 21.63 6.98 -4.71
N ASN A 36 20.33 7.10 -4.94
CA ASN A 36 19.37 6.08 -4.55
C ASN A 36 19.52 4.80 -5.38
N TYR A 37 18.91 3.72 -4.89
CA TYR A 37 18.78 2.48 -5.64
C TYR A 37 18.13 2.72 -7.01
N SER A 38 18.70 2.07 -8.02
CA SER A 38 18.13 1.99 -9.37
C SER A 38 18.16 0.54 -9.85
N PRO A 39 17.07 0.00 -10.42
CA PRO A 39 17.05 -1.35 -10.96
C PRO A 39 17.91 -1.52 -12.22
N PHE A 40 18.39 -0.44 -12.82
CA PHE A 40 19.20 -0.44 -14.04
C PHE A 40 20.68 -0.19 -13.79
N VAL A 41 21.10 -0.12 -12.53
CA VAL A 41 22.49 0.01 -12.12
C VAL A 41 22.83 -1.14 -11.19
N PRO A 42 24.01 -1.78 -11.34
CA PRO A 42 24.42 -2.83 -10.41
C PRO A 42 24.42 -2.33 -8.97
N ILE A 43 23.92 -3.17 -8.06
CA ILE A 43 23.94 -2.88 -6.63
C ILE A 43 25.37 -3.05 -6.14
N ASP A 44 25.93 -2.01 -5.54
CA ASP A 44 27.26 -2.09 -4.94
C ASP A 44 27.22 -2.78 -3.54
N GLU A 45 28.34 -3.35 -3.14
CA GLU A 45 28.42 -4.12 -1.88
C GLU A 45 28.23 -3.24 -0.64
N ASN A 46 28.59 -1.96 -0.69
CA ASN A 46 28.36 -1.04 0.43
C ASN A 46 26.86 -0.75 0.59
N PHE A 47 26.16 -0.48 -0.50
CA PHE A 47 24.69 -0.30 -0.46
C PHE A 47 23.99 -1.55 0.08
N LYS A 48 24.45 -2.75 -0.34
CA LYS A 48 23.94 -4.02 0.15
C LYS A 48 24.16 -4.19 1.65
N ALA A 49 25.38 -3.88 2.13
CA ALA A 49 25.71 -3.99 3.55
C ALA A 49 24.86 -3.05 4.42
N VAL A 50 24.73 -1.78 4.03
CA VAL A 50 23.90 -0.79 4.75
C VAL A 50 22.43 -1.19 4.74
N THR A 51 21.94 -1.70 3.59
CA THR A 51 20.56 -2.19 3.49
C THR A 51 20.30 -3.37 4.42
N LEU A 52 21.25 -4.33 4.46
CA LEU A 52 21.16 -5.51 5.33
C LEU A 52 21.17 -5.10 6.82
N GLU A 53 22.06 -4.20 7.20
CA GLU A 53 22.10 -3.66 8.56
C GLU A 53 20.76 -3.01 8.95
N GLY A 54 20.16 -2.24 8.03
CA GLY A 54 18.84 -1.65 8.22
C GLY A 54 17.75 -2.70 8.43
N VAL A 55 17.74 -3.76 7.61
CA VAL A 55 16.79 -4.89 7.73
C VAL A 55 16.97 -5.60 9.08
N GLU A 56 18.20 -5.88 9.50
CA GLU A 56 18.47 -6.51 10.79
C GLU A 56 18.03 -5.62 11.96
N HIS A 57 18.27 -4.33 11.89
CA HIS A 57 17.86 -3.39 12.93
C HIS A 57 16.32 -3.37 13.06
N ILE A 58 15.59 -3.28 11.96
CA ILE A 58 14.12 -3.32 11.96
C ILE A 58 13.62 -4.66 12.51
N TYR A 59 14.23 -5.77 12.11
CA TYR A 59 13.88 -7.10 12.61
C TYR A 59 14.06 -7.20 14.13
N LYS A 60 15.21 -6.79 14.65
CA LYS A 60 15.51 -6.78 16.09
C LYS A 60 14.50 -5.91 16.87
N THR A 61 14.16 -4.75 16.32
CA THR A 61 13.14 -3.87 16.91
C THR A 61 11.77 -4.54 16.91
N PHE A 62 11.37 -5.17 15.82
CA PHE A 62 10.10 -5.89 15.72
C PHE A 62 10.00 -7.01 16.75
N VAL A 63 11.00 -7.92 16.78
CA VAL A 63 11.05 -9.02 17.74
C VAL A 63 11.02 -8.51 19.19
N THR A 64 11.74 -7.41 19.49
CA THR A 64 11.75 -6.81 20.81
C THR A 64 10.37 -6.30 21.22
N HIS A 65 9.65 -5.62 20.34
CA HIS A 65 8.30 -5.14 20.62
C HIS A 65 7.33 -6.31 20.88
N VAL A 66 7.42 -7.38 20.10
CA VAL A 66 6.61 -8.57 20.33
C VAL A 66 6.97 -9.23 21.66
N ALA A 67 8.25 -9.37 21.97
CA ALA A 67 8.74 -9.93 23.23
C ALA A 67 8.19 -9.18 24.44
N GLN A 68 8.25 -7.85 24.43
CA GLN A 68 7.69 -6.99 25.45
C GLN A 68 6.16 -7.13 25.57
N GLY A 69 5.46 -7.06 24.43
CA GLY A 69 4.00 -7.14 24.39
C GLY A 69 3.45 -8.51 24.80
N ARG A 70 4.20 -9.57 24.52
CA ARG A 70 3.82 -10.95 24.84
C ARG A 70 4.45 -11.51 26.12
N LYS A 71 5.30 -10.73 26.80
CA LYS A 71 6.07 -11.14 28.00
C LYS A 71 6.92 -12.39 27.73
N MET A 72 7.52 -12.46 26.57
CA MET A 72 8.42 -13.51 26.11
C MET A 72 9.86 -13.01 26.08
N SER A 73 10.84 -13.90 26.11
CA SER A 73 12.23 -13.52 25.82
C SER A 73 12.40 -13.30 24.30
N PHE A 74 13.43 -12.55 23.93
CA PHE A 74 13.81 -12.33 22.52
C PHE A 74 13.99 -13.69 21.80
N ALA A 75 14.69 -14.63 22.40
CA ALA A 75 14.96 -15.94 21.81
C ALA A 75 13.67 -16.78 21.59
N GLN A 76 12.69 -16.68 22.51
CA GLN A 76 11.40 -17.36 22.35
C GLN A 76 10.62 -16.79 21.16
N VAL A 77 10.62 -15.46 20.99
CA VAL A 77 9.94 -14.82 19.85
C VAL A 77 10.70 -15.13 18.56
N ASP A 78 12.02 -15.03 18.54
CA ASP A 78 12.84 -15.32 17.36
C ASP A 78 12.62 -16.75 16.83
N ALA A 79 12.47 -17.72 17.72
CA ALA A 79 12.20 -19.13 17.36
C ALA A 79 10.87 -19.33 16.60
N ILE A 80 9.88 -18.45 16.80
CA ILE A 80 8.57 -18.48 16.13
C ILE A 80 8.37 -17.37 15.10
N ALA A 81 9.36 -16.50 14.95
CA ALA A 81 9.41 -15.39 14.05
C ALA A 81 9.97 -15.76 12.66
N GLN A 82 10.90 -15.01 12.13
CA GLN A 82 11.59 -15.24 10.84
C GLN A 82 10.63 -15.28 9.65
N GLY A 83 9.59 -14.42 9.69
CA GLY A 83 8.61 -14.30 8.63
C GLY A 83 7.55 -15.42 8.59
N ARG A 84 7.55 -16.35 9.55
CA ARG A 84 6.56 -17.44 9.58
C ARG A 84 5.16 -16.90 9.85
N VAL A 85 4.20 -17.51 9.16
CA VAL A 85 2.78 -17.20 9.28
C VAL A 85 2.10 -18.35 10.03
N TRP A 86 1.19 -18.01 10.94
CA TRP A 86 0.50 -18.94 11.82
C TRP A 86 -1.02 -18.86 11.64
N THR A 87 -1.69 -19.98 11.73
CA THR A 87 -3.15 -19.99 11.90
C THR A 87 -3.52 -19.41 13.27
N GLY A 88 -4.77 -18.95 13.45
CA GLY A 88 -5.21 -18.45 14.75
C GLY A 88 -5.06 -19.48 15.88
N SER A 89 -5.35 -20.75 15.61
CA SER A 89 -5.22 -21.84 16.57
C SER A 89 -3.77 -22.16 16.94
N GLU A 90 -2.85 -22.10 15.99
CA GLU A 90 -1.42 -22.27 16.27
C GLU A 90 -0.88 -21.05 17.03
N ALA A 91 -1.24 -19.85 16.62
CA ALA A 91 -0.85 -18.61 17.27
C ALA A 91 -1.30 -18.54 18.74
N LEU A 92 -2.48 -19.10 19.05
CA LEU A 92 -2.95 -19.23 20.44
C LEU A 92 -2.05 -20.18 21.24
N LYS A 93 -1.68 -21.33 20.66
CA LYS A 93 -0.81 -22.33 21.33
C LYS A 93 0.58 -21.80 21.63
N ILE A 94 1.15 -20.98 20.71
CA ILE A 94 2.48 -20.40 20.86
C ILE A 94 2.47 -19.02 21.57
N GLY A 95 1.31 -18.57 22.04
CA GLY A 95 1.18 -17.35 22.85
C GLY A 95 1.21 -16.03 22.07
N LEU A 96 1.09 -16.05 20.74
CA LEU A 96 1.04 -14.82 19.92
C LEU A 96 -0.30 -14.10 20.00
N VAL A 97 -1.38 -14.79 20.30
CA VAL A 97 -2.73 -14.22 20.48
C VAL A 97 -3.34 -14.70 21.80
N ASP A 98 -4.31 -13.96 22.33
CA ASP A 98 -4.92 -14.25 23.63
C ASP A 98 -6.20 -15.10 23.50
N LYS A 99 -6.93 -14.93 22.39
CA LYS A 99 -8.20 -15.61 22.14
C LYS A 99 -8.49 -15.65 20.65
N ILE A 100 -9.23 -16.65 20.23
CA ILE A 100 -9.83 -16.72 18.91
C ILE A 100 -11.24 -16.13 19.00
N GLY A 101 -11.60 -15.26 18.07
CA GLY A 101 -12.91 -14.63 18.02
C GLY A 101 -13.12 -13.81 16.76
N GLY A 102 -14.32 -13.27 16.59
CA GLY A 102 -14.68 -12.35 15.54
C GLY A 102 -14.45 -10.89 15.91
N LEU A 103 -14.91 -9.97 15.03
CA LEU A 103 -14.82 -8.54 15.27
C LEU A 103 -15.62 -8.11 16.51
N ASP A 104 -16.80 -8.66 16.70
CA ASP A 104 -17.65 -8.34 17.86
C ASP A 104 -16.98 -8.75 19.19
N ASP A 105 -16.29 -9.91 19.22
CA ASP A 105 -15.49 -10.32 20.37
C ASP A 105 -14.34 -9.34 20.66
N ALA A 106 -13.69 -8.84 19.61
CA ALA A 106 -12.61 -7.87 19.75
C ALA A 106 -13.14 -6.53 20.29
N ILE A 107 -14.27 -6.04 19.78
CA ILE A 107 -14.93 -4.82 20.25
C ILE A 107 -15.36 -4.97 21.72
N ALA A 108 -15.99 -6.09 22.07
CA ALA A 108 -16.38 -6.37 23.45
C ALA A 108 -15.16 -6.43 24.39
N LYS A 109 -14.06 -7.01 23.93
CA LYS A 109 -12.79 -7.05 24.68
C LYS A 109 -12.20 -5.66 24.86
N ALA A 110 -12.22 -4.84 23.83
CA ALA A 110 -11.74 -3.44 23.89
C ALA A 110 -12.58 -2.63 24.92
N ALA A 111 -13.90 -2.74 24.86
CA ALA A 111 -14.80 -2.09 25.83
C ALA A 111 -14.51 -2.55 27.27
N SER A 112 -14.28 -3.85 27.48
CA SER A 112 -13.91 -4.42 28.77
C SER A 112 -12.58 -3.86 29.29
N LEU A 113 -11.56 -3.75 28.44
CA LEU A 113 -10.26 -3.19 28.80
C LEU A 113 -10.35 -1.69 29.12
N ALA A 114 -11.18 -0.96 28.38
CA ALA A 114 -11.48 0.46 28.63
C ALA A 114 -12.40 0.68 29.85
N LYS A 115 -12.93 -0.40 30.46
CA LYS A 115 -13.88 -0.35 31.58
C LYS A 115 -15.12 0.49 31.26
N THR A 116 -15.57 0.50 30.00
CA THR A 116 -16.78 1.22 29.56
C THR A 116 -17.92 0.24 29.36
N LYS A 117 -19.14 0.67 29.74
CA LYS A 117 -20.39 -0.10 29.54
C LYS A 117 -21.16 0.38 28.32
N SER A 118 -20.89 1.60 27.85
CA SER A 118 -21.55 2.20 26.70
C SER A 118 -20.49 2.69 25.71
N TYR A 119 -20.63 2.27 24.47
CA TYR A 119 -19.74 2.66 23.38
C TYR A 119 -20.47 2.70 22.06
N SER A 120 -19.93 3.47 21.11
CA SER A 120 -20.35 3.44 19.72
C SER A 120 -19.16 3.03 18.84
N THR A 121 -19.45 2.38 17.73
CA THR A 121 -18.45 2.03 16.73
C THR A 121 -18.62 2.90 15.51
N GLN A 122 -17.50 3.36 14.92
CA GLN A 122 -17.51 4.12 13.68
C GLN A 122 -16.50 3.49 12.71
N ASN A 123 -16.94 3.23 11.48
CA ASN A 123 -16.09 2.68 10.45
C ASN A 123 -15.29 3.78 9.76
N TYR A 124 -14.00 3.53 9.51
CA TYR A 124 -13.12 4.38 8.72
C TYR A 124 -12.43 3.56 7.64
N PRO A 125 -12.23 4.11 6.41
CA PRO A 125 -12.73 5.41 5.95
C PRO A 125 -14.27 5.41 5.80
N ILE A 126 -14.87 6.58 5.94
CA ILE A 126 -16.29 6.76 5.62
C ILE A 126 -16.36 6.82 4.09
N TYR A 127 -16.83 5.74 3.48
CA TYR A 127 -17.17 5.76 2.07
C TYR A 127 -18.50 6.48 1.91
N GLU A 128 -18.48 7.67 1.34
CA GLU A 128 -19.72 8.30 0.86
C GLU A 128 -20.27 7.36 -0.22
N LYS A 129 -21.41 6.75 0.05
CA LYS A 129 -22.15 6.01 -0.96
C LYS A 129 -22.65 7.02 -1.97
N ASN A 130 -21.92 7.24 -3.03
CA ASN A 130 -22.41 8.01 -4.15
C ASN A 130 -23.62 7.25 -4.72
N PHE A 131 -24.71 7.97 -4.94
CA PHE A 131 -25.90 7.41 -5.60
C PHE A 131 -25.54 6.78 -6.96
N ASP A 132 -24.45 7.23 -7.58
CA ASP A 132 -23.89 6.68 -8.82
C ASP A 132 -23.46 5.20 -8.69
N ASP A 133 -22.95 4.78 -7.51
CA ASP A 133 -22.57 3.37 -7.26
C ASP A 133 -23.78 2.45 -7.09
N LEU A 134 -24.92 3.01 -6.65
CA LEU A 134 -26.16 2.24 -6.49
C LEU A 134 -26.76 1.88 -7.87
N PHE A 135 -26.61 2.77 -8.85
CA PHE A 135 -27.12 2.59 -10.20
C PHE A 135 -26.14 1.83 -11.10
N ALA A 136 -24.82 1.92 -10.85
CA ALA A 136 -23.81 1.22 -11.63
C ALA A 136 -23.92 -0.33 -11.54
N ASN A 137 -24.53 -0.85 -10.48
CA ASN A 137 -24.71 -2.30 -10.26
C ASN A 137 -26.08 -2.85 -10.70
N LEU A 138 -26.95 -2.04 -11.27
CA LEU A 138 -28.21 -2.52 -11.84
C LEU A 138 -28.00 -2.98 -13.29
N PRO A 139 -28.35 -4.23 -13.65
CA PRO A 139 -28.04 -4.82 -14.96
C PRO A 139 -28.72 -4.14 -16.16
N PHE A 140 -29.54 -3.12 -15.94
CA PHE A 140 -30.26 -2.35 -16.98
C PHE A 140 -30.15 -0.83 -16.82
N ALA A 141 -29.32 -0.31 -15.90
CA ALA A 141 -29.16 1.13 -15.74
C ALA A 141 -28.13 1.63 -16.78
N LYS A 142 -28.58 2.56 -17.64
CA LYS A 142 -27.66 3.34 -18.47
C LYS A 142 -26.73 4.14 -17.53
N SER A 143 -25.45 4.21 -17.83
CA SER A 143 -24.54 5.01 -17.03
C SER A 143 -24.98 6.49 -17.07
N LYS A 144 -24.68 7.26 -16.01
CA LYS A 144 -24.94 8.70 -15.99
C LYS A 144 -24.29 9.42 -17.18
N ALA A 145 -23.14 8.92 -17.63
CA ALA A 145 -22.45 9.41 -18.82
C ALA A 145 -23.30 9.18 -20.09
N ASP A 146 -23.90 8.00 -20.22
CA ASP A 146 -24.73 7.65 -21.39
C ASP A 146 -26.02 8.46 -21.40
N PHE A 147 -26.65 8.66 -20.23
CA PHE A 147 -27.83 9.51 -20.11
C PHE A 147 -27.54 10.97 -20.50
N ILE A 148 -26.44 11.53 -20.00
CA ILE A 148 -26.02 12.90 -20.34
C ILE A 148 -25.68 13.02 -21.84
N LYS A 149 -24.99 12.02 -22.40
CA LYS A 149 -24.68 11.99 -23.84
C LYS A 149 -25.94 11.94 -24.69
N GLU A 150 -26.94 11.23 -24.25
CA GLU A 150 -28.24 11.12 -24.96
C GLU A 150 -29.01 12.45 -24.93
N GLU A 151 -28.97 13.16 -23.79
CA GLU A 151 -29.66 14.44 -23.59
C GLU A 151 -28.98 15.62 -24.32
N ILE A 152 -27.67 15.75 -24.24
CA ILE A 152 -26.93 16.91 -24.75
C ILE A 152 -26.12 16.62 -26.03
N GLY A 153 -26.06 15.36 -26.46
CA GLY A 153 -25.25 14.89 -27.58
C GLY A 153 -23.79 14.65 -27.18
N GLU A 154 -23.13 13.77 -27.94
CA GLU A 154 -21.76 13.33 -27.65
C GLU A 154 -20.74 14.46 -27.74
N GLU A 155 -20.92 15.40 -28.68
CA GLU A 155 -20.03 16.54 -28.88
C GLU A 155 -20.07 17.52 -27.69
N ASN A 156 -21.27 17.85 -27.23
CA ASN A 156 -21.45 18.74 -26.05
C ASN A 156 -20.96 18.04 -24.78
N TYR A 157 -21.14 16.74 -24.64
CA TYR A 157 -20.59 15.96 -23.54
C TYR A 157 -19.06 16.03 -23.52
N ARG A 158 -18.40 15.92 -24.68
CA ARG A 158 -16.93 16.05 -24.81
C ARG A 158 -16.48 17.44 -24.40
N ILE A 159 -17.14 18.50 -24.84
CA ILE A 159 -16.85 19.88 -24.45
C ILE A 159 -16.99 20.06 -22.92
N MET A 160 -18.04 19.53 -22.33
CA MET A 160 -18.26 19.58 -20.88
C MET A 160 -17.13 18.86 -20.12
N GLN A 161 -16.64 17.73 -20.61
CA GLN A 161 -15.51 17.02 -20.01
C GLN A 161 -14.20 17.83 -20.09
N GLU A 162 -13.95 18.48 -21.22
CA GLU A 162 -12.78 19.36 -21.38
C GLU A 162 -12.84 20.58 -20.44
N ILE A 163 -14.01 21.20 -20.26
CA ILE A 163 -14.19 22.28 -19.31
C ILE A 163 -13.92 21.79 -17.88
N LYS A 164 -14.41 20.61 -17.49
CA LYS A 164 -14.11 20.02 -16.16
C LYS A 164 -12.62 19.75 -15.97
N LYS A 165 -11.92 19.23 -16.98
CA LYS A 165 -10.47 19.05 -16.94
C LYS A 165 -9.74 20.38 -16.74
N LEU A 166 -10.16 21.43 -17.43
CA LEU A 166 -9.59 22.77 -17.29
C LEU A 166 -9.80 23.33 -15.88
N GLN A 167 -11.00 23.17 -15.31
CA GLN A 167 -11.32 23.63 -13.95
C GLN A 167 -10.54 22.85 -12.87
N ALA A 168 -10.24 21.57 -13.11
CA ALA A 168 -9.49 20.74 -12.18
C ALA A 168 -7.97 21.07 -12.16
N ARG A 169 -7.47 21.81 -13.15
CA ARG A 169 -6.05 22.20 -13.24
C ARG A 169 -5.75 23.31 -12.25
N LYS A 170 -4.78 23.09 -11.37
CA LYS A 170 -4.30 24.07 -10.39
C LYS A 170 -2.84 24.41 -10.65
N GLY A 171 -2.47 25.68 -10.44
CA GLY A 171 -1.11 26.17 -10.60
C GLY A 171 -0.77 26.64 -12.01
N VAL A 172 0.51 27.00 -12.22
CA VAL A 172 1.02 27.46 -13.52
C VAL A 172 1.11 26.26 -14.48
N GLN A 173 0.48 26.38 -15.65
CA GLN A 173 0.42 25.33 -16.66
C GLN A 173 1.13 25.79 -17.94
N ALA A 174 1.96 24.92 -18.51
CA ALA A 174 2.48 25.07 -19.87
C ALA A 174 1.64 24.20 -20.80
N ILE A 175 0.82 24.82 -21.64
CA ILE A 175 -0.12 24.12 -22.54
C ILE A 175 0.18 24.56 -23.97
N LEU A 176 0.20 23.60 -24.90
CA LEU A 176 0.25 23.89 -26.32
C LEU A 176 -1.07 24.56 -26.75
N PRO A 177 -1.03 25.60 -27.62
CA PRO A 177 -2.21 26.32 -28.09
C PRO A 177 -3.09 25.49 -29.05
N PHE A 178 -2.74 24.25 -29.32
CA PHE A 178 -3.43 23.35 -30.25
C PHE A 178 -3.33 21.91 -29.76
N GLU A 179 -4.31 21.08 -30.11
CA GLU A 179 -4.30 19.66 -29.89
C GLU A 179 -3.83 18.92 -31.15
N ILE A 180 -2.95 17.93 -30.97
CA ILE A 180 -2.51 17.04 -32.05
C ILE A 180 -3.39 15.81 -32.01
N ASN A 181 -4.30 15.67 -32.98
CA ASN A 181 -5.05 14.44 -33.20
C ASN A 181 -4.28 13.58 -34.21
N ILE A 182 -3.71 12.47 -33.76
CA ILE A 182 -3.11 11.45 -34.62
C ILE A 182 -4.20 10.41 -34.91
N HIS A 183 -4.62 10.32 -36.16
CA HIS A 183 -5.55 9.30 -36.65
C HIS A 183 -4.78 8.05 -37.11
#